data_ed2be7161409e09393c15e9e2fa5b6c0
#
_entry.id   ed2be7161409e09393c15e9e2fa5b6c0
#
_cell.length_a   1.000
_cell.length_b   1.000
_cell.length_c   1.000
_cell.angle_alpha   90.00
_cell.angle_beta   90.00
_cell.angle_gamma   90.00
#
_symmetry.space_group_name_H-M   'P 1'
#
loop_
_entity.id
_entity.type
_entity.pdbx_description
1 polymer ?
#
loop_
_entity_poly.entity_id
_entity_poly.type
_entity_poly.pdbx_seq_one_letter_code
_entity_poly.pdbx_strand_id
1 'polypeptide(L)'
;MCPTPPVMPSAAATGGHPHPLPRRLGSAALPSSASGRSCDSRREDRLLASILLQGDACASRAPFWGRPESGSGIYFPRPGCYKKAVLNDSAIWKSLRDNRRLSLIAGPCVIENEGLCLEVARSLKGLCSRLGIFFVFKASYDKANRTSAESFRGPGIEEGLRLLAGVRKRVGVPVLTDVHTEWEAKAAGEVVDVVQIPAFLCRQTDLITAAVRTGKIVNLKKGQFLSPGEMGQVVAKAQSAGGKKLLLTERGTTFGYNNLVSDMRAIPIMKRLGFPVIFDATHSVQLPGGGGNKSGGQREFAPVLARCAVAAGANGLFIETHPEPDRALSDGPNMIPLAEMPAVMKSLVKIFEAL
;
A
#
# COMPACT_ATOMS: atom_id res chain seq x y z
N MET A 1 9.35 -61.74 -7.37
CA MET A 1 8.45 -61.92 -8.52
C MET A 1 7.50 -60.72 -8.51
N CYS A 2 7.75 -59.72 -9.36
CA CYS A 2 6.84 -58.57 -9.56
C CYS A 2 5.90 -58.88 -10.72
N PRO A 3 4.61 -58.55 -10.64
CA PRO A 3 3.71 -58.69 -11.78
C PRO A 3 3.83 -57.49 -12.72
N THR A 4 3.88 -57.79 -14.01
CA THR A 4 3.85 -56.86 -15.16
C THR A 4 2.47 -56.24 -15.32
N PRO A 5 2.35 -54.94 -15.76
CA PRO A 5 1.07 -54.30 -16.01
C PRO A 5 0.51 -54.70 -17.41
N PRO A 6 -0.82 -54.63 -17.61
CA PRO A 6 -1.46 -55.05 -18.87
C PRO A 6 -1.28 -54.02 -19.98
N VAL A 7 -1.14 -54.51 -21.22
CA VAL A 7 -1.05 -53.78 -22.48
C VAL A 7 -2.46 -53.36 -22.90
N MET A 8 -2.66 -52.07 -23.22
CA MET A 8 -3.89 -51.58 -23.87
C MET A 8 -3.86 -51.73 -25.38
N PRO A 9 -4.98 -52.03 -26.04
CA PRO A 9 -5.02 -52.17 -27.48
C PRO A 9 -5.11 -50.80 -28.19
N SER A 10 -4.43 -50.74 -29.35
CA SER A 10 -4.42 -49.67 -30.33
C SER A 10 -5.80 -49.45 -30.95
N ALA A 11 -6.32 -48.20 -30.89
CA ALA A 11 -7.52 -47.80 -31.60
C ALA A 11 -7.19 -47.29 -33.00
N ALA A 12 -7.87 -47.82 -33.97
CA ALA A 12 -7.74 -47.52 -35.40
C ALA A 12 -8.28 -46.12 -35.74
N ALA A 13 -7.58 -45.47 -36.66
CA ALA A 13 -7.97 -44.20 -37.27
C ALA A 13 -9.19 -44.37 -38.16
N THR A 14 -10.26 -43.59 -37.91
CA THR A 14 -11.35 -43.39 -38.85
C THR A 14 -11.34 -41.95 -39.36
N GLY A 15 -11.33 -41.81 -40.68
CA GLY A 15 -11.28 -40.54 -41.37
C GLY A 15 -12.54 -39.71 -41.16
N GLY A 16 -12.37 -38.42 -40.92
CA GLY A 16 -13.41 -37.41 -40.84
C GLY A 16 -13.23 -36.34 -41.89
N HIS A 17 -14.27 -36.11 -42.68
CA HIS A 17 -14.36 -35.12 -43.75
C HIS A 17 -14.19 -33.68 -43.27
N PRO A 18 -13.67 -32.76 -44.09
CA PRO A 18 -13.52 -31.34 -43.74
C PRO A 18 -14.87 -30.60 -43.82
N HIS A 19 -15.22 -29.89 -42.75
CA HIS A 19 -16.33 -28.92 -42.73
C HIS A 19 -15.91 -27.61 -43.40
N PRO A 20 -16.81 -26.96 -44.20
CA PRO A 20 -16.50 -25.69 -44.86
C PRO A 20 -16.55 -24.49 -43.90
N LEU A 21 -15.63 -23.54 -44.11
CA LEU A 21 -15.54 -22.26 -43.43
C LEU A 21 -16.76 -21.36 -43.75
N PRO A 22 -17.28 -20.59 -42.79
CA PRO A 22 -18.33 -19.61 -43.05
C PRO A 22 -17.80 -18.36 -43.77
N ARG A 23 -18.59 -17.90 -44.74
CA ARG A 23 -18.36 -16.73 -45.60
C ARG A 23 -18.26 -15.43 -44.79
N ARG A 24 -17.34 -14.58 -45.23
CA ARG A 24 -17.24 -13.17 -44.84
C ARG A 24 -18.57 -12.45 -45.04
N LEU A 25 -19.12 -11.84 -44.02
CA LEU A 25 -20.17 -10.84 -44.09
C LEU A 25 -19.54 -9.43 -44.11
N GLY A 26 -20.14 -8.59 -44.93
CA GLY A 26 -19.60 -7.34 -45.39
C GLY A 26 -19.45 -6.25 -44.27
N SER A 27 -18.60 -5.31 -44.60
CA SER A 27 -18.35 -4.08 -43.91
C SER A 27 -19.63 -3.24 -43.78
N ALA A 28 -20.12 -3.06 -42.55
CA ALA A 28 -21.08 -2.00 -42.22
C ALA A 28 -20.31 -0.82 -41.63
N ALA A 29 -20.41 0.33 -42.29
CA ALA A 29 -19.86 1.58 -41.84
C ALA A 29 -20.55 2.03 -40.53
N LEU A 30 -19.77 2.39 -39.53
CA LEU A 30 -20.25 3.03 -38.29
C LEU A 30 -20.42 4.55 -38.55
N PRO A 31 -21.49 5.17 -38.06
CA PRO A 31 -21.63 6.60 -38.13
C PRO A 31 -20.72 7.27 -37.09
N SER A 32 -19.97 8.27 -37.54
CA SER A 32 -19.21 9.20 -36.68
C SER A 32 -20.18 10.08 -35.90
N SER A 33 -20.25 9.91 -34.59
CA SER A 33 -20.76 10.91 -33.67
C SER A 33 -19.68 11.22 -32.66
N ALA A 34 -18.90 12.23 -32.96
CA ALA A 34 -18.04 12.93 -32.01
C ALA A 34 -18.94 13.71 -31.05
N SER A 35 -19.09 13.23 -29.81
CA SER A 35 -19.45 14.07 -28.69
C SER A 35 -18.27 14.09 -27.72
N GLY A 36 -17.45 15.14 -27.86
CA GLY A 36 -16.37 15.44 -26.94
C GLY A 36 -16.95 15.67 -25.54
N ARG A 37 -16.61 14.78 -24.62
CA ARG A 37 -16.66 15.11 -23.19
C ARG A 37 -15.37 15.84 -22.87
N SER A 38 -15.44 17.17 -22.77
CA SER A 38 -14.37 17.96 -22.22
C SER A 38 -14.16 17.48 -20.78
N CYS A 39 -12.99 16.94 -20.52
CA CYS A 39 -12.50 16.68 -19.16
C CYS A 39 -12.50 18.03 -18.45
N ASP A 40 -13.25 18.16 -17.35
CA ASP A 40 -13.41 19.42 -16.63
C ASP A 40 -12.13 19.74 -15.83
N SER A 41 -11.14 20.33 -16.52
CA SER A 41 -9.88 20.80 -15.93
C SER A 41 -10.10 21.73 -14.71
N ARG A 42 -11.24 22.39 -14.63
CA ARG A 42 -11.60 23.29 -13.51
C ARG A 42 -11.87 22.56 -12.19
N ARG A 43 -12.26 21.29 -12.23
CA ARG A 43 -12.50 20.51 -11.01
C ARG A 43 -11.18 20.04 -10.39
N GLU A 44 -10.19 19.72 -11.22
CA GLU A 44 -8.85 19.34 -10.77
C GLU A 44 -8.12 20.49 -10.09
N ASP A 45 -8.19 21.71 -10.67
CA ASP A 45 -7.54 22.88 -10.10
C ASP A 45 -8.20 23.35 -8.79
N ARG A 46 -9.51 23.19 -8.65
CA ARG A 46 -10.21 23.52 -7.40
C ARG A 46 -9.85 22.57 -6.26
N LEU A 47 -9.68 21.27 -6.55
CA LEU A 47 -9.29 20.29 -5.55
C LEU A 47 -7.88 20.59 -4.99
N LEU A 48 -6.92 20.87 -5.86
CA LEU A 48 -5.57 21.25 -5.46
C LEU A 48 -5.56 22.54 -4.64
N ALA A 49 -6.34 23.54 -5.04
CA ALA A 49 -6.45 24.80 -4.33
C ALA A 49 -7.06 24.63 -2.91
N SER A 50 -8.09 23.80 -2.76
CA SER A 50 -8.72 23.59 -1.44
C SER A 50 -7.80 22.85 -0.46
N ILE A 51 -6.99 21.92 -0.94
CA ILE A 51 -6.03 21.16 -0.10
C ILE A 51 -4.87 22.06 0.35
N LEU A 52 -4.42 23.01 -0.48
CA LEU A 52 -3.30 23.91 -0.19
C LEU A 52 -3.69 25.11 0.70
N LEU A 53 -4.90 25.65 0.55
CA LEU A 53 -5.34 26.86 1.28
C LEU A 53 -5.72 26.61 2.74
N GLN A 54 -5.93 25.37 3.18
CA GLN A 54 -6.22 25.05 4.59
C GLN A 54 -4.95 24.91 5.46
N GLY A 55 -3.76 25.16 4.92
CA GLY A 55 -2.47 25.03 5.59
C GLY A 55 -1.95 26.26 6.33
N ASP A 56 -2.41 27.48 6.02
CA ASP A 56 -1.80 28.73 6.50
C ASP A 56 -2.80 29.68 7.16
N ALA A 57 -3.17 29.40 8.40
CA ALA A 57 -3.77 30.38 9.28
C ALA A 57 -3.22 30.23 10.71
N CYS A 58 -1.97 30.57 10.89
CA CYS A 58 -1.42 30.93 12.20
C CYS A 58 -0.25 31.90 12.02
N ALA A 59 -0.55 33.14 11.70
CA ALA A 59 0.40 34.24 11.75
C ALA A 59 -0.02 35.23 12.86
N SER A 60 0.88 35.39 13.82
CA SER A 60 1.18 36.60 14.58
C SER A 60 0.06 37.35 15.33
N ARG A 61 0.02 37.20 16.63
CA ARG A 61 -0.07 38.36 17.56
C ARG A 61 0.70 38.03 18.83
N ALA A 62 1.85 38.70 19.03
CA ALA A 62 2.55 38.74 20.28
C ALA A 62 1.87 39.80 21.18
N PRO A 63 1.58 39.51 22.47
CA PRO A 63 1.30 40.54 23.45
C PRO A 63 2.60 41.01 24.08
N PHE A 64 2.75 42.34 24.10
CA PHE A 64 3.70 43.13 24.85
C PHE A 64 3.41 43.00 26.34
N TRP A 65 4.31 42.43 27.14
CA TRP A 65 4.29 42.55 28.61
C TRP A 65 5.68 42.79 29.19
N GLY A 66 5.71 43.75 30.06
CA GLY A 66 6.86 44.36 30.66
C GLY A 66 7.73 43.46 31.55
N ARG A 67 8.93 43.94 31.86
CA ARG A 67 9.89 43.36 32.78
C ARG A 67 9.32 43.30 34.24
N PRO A 68 9.64 42.25 35.00
CA PRO A 68 9.75 42.36 36.43
C PRO A 68 11.21 42.14 36.91
N GLU A 69 11.50 42.84 37.96
CA GLU A 69 12.78 42.88 38.69
C GLU A 69 13.01 41.62 39.54
N SER A 70 14.29 41.35 39.78
CA SER A 70 14.94 40.55 40.83
C SER A 70 14.11 39.64 41.75
N GLY A 71 14.41 38.32 41.71
CA GLY A 71 14.01 37.36 42.75
C GLY A 71 14.43 35.96 42.40
N SER A 72 15.21 35.32 43.26
CA SER A 72 15.70 33.93 43.17
C SER A 72 14.56 32.93 42.96
N GLY A 73 14.36 32.47 41.73
CA GLY A 73 13.34 31.52 41.35
C GLY A 73 13.97 30.36 40.56
N ILE A 74 13.66 29.17 41.00
CA ILE A 74 14.00 27.89 40.38
C ILE A 74 13.71 27.95 38.87
N TYR A 75 14.76 27.78 38.06
CA TYR A 75 14.68 27.78 36.60
C TYR A 75 13.96 26.51 36.11
N PHE A 76 12.68 26.62 35.81
CA PHE A 76 11.98 25.64 34.98
C PHE A 76 12.33 25.94 33.53
N PRO A 77 12.96 25.00 32.78
CA PRO A 77 13.16 25.21 31.37
C PRO A 77 11.77 25.30 30.70
N ARG A 78 11.54 26.40 29.98
CA ARG A 78 10.34 26.57 29.16
C ARG A 78 10.23 25.34 28.25
N PRO A 79 9.03 24.76 28.05
CA PRO A 79 8.87 23.69 27.09
C PRO A 79 9.31 24.21 25.72
N GLY A 80 10.49 23.77 25.30
CA GLY A 80 11.04 24.11 24.01
C GLY A 80 10.02 23.75 22.94
N CYS A 81 9.76 24.72 22.06
CA CYS A 81 9.00 24.54 20.85
C CYS A 81 9.75 23.51 20.01
N TYR A 82 9.52 22.22 20.22
CA TYR A 82 9.99 21.16 19.36
C TYR A 82 9.28 21.35 18.01
N LYS A 83 9.91 22.09 17.10
CA LYS A 83 9.61 21.96 15.69
C LYS A 83 9.89 20.50 15.36
N LYS A 84 8.86 19.65 15.40
CA LYS A 84 8.95 18.28 14.87
C LYS A 84 9.35 18.42 13.41
N ALA A 85 10.60 18.14 13.09
CA ALA A 85 11.08 18.15 11.73
C ALA A 85 10.27 17.10 10.96
N VAL A 86 9.39 17.55 10.09
CA VAL A 86 8.74 16.68 9.10
C VAL A 86 9.88 16.14 8.23
N LEU A 87 10.03 14.81 8.20
CA LEU A 87 11.06 14.18 7.37
C LEU A 87 10.82 14.57 5.91
N ASN A 88 11.85 15.00 5.22
CA ASN A 88 11.79 15.25 3.78
C ASN A 88 11.86 13.90 3.01
N ASP A 89 11.45 13.91 1.75
CA ASP A 89 11.39 12.72 0.88
C ASP A 89 12.74 11.97 0.79
N SER A 90 13.87 12.71 0.84
CA SER A 90 15.20 12.11 0.81
C SER A 90 15.51 11.34 2.09
N ALA A 91 15.15 11.88 3.26
CA ALA A 91 15.34 11.20 4.55
C ALA A 91 14.44 9.97 4.69
N ILE A 92 13.17 10.07 4.21
CA ILE A 92 12.24 8.94 4.17
C ILE A 92 12.81 7.83 3.29
N TRP A 93 13.24 8.17 2.08
CA TRP A 93 13.84 7.21 1.14
C TRP A 93 15.10 6.55 1.69
N LYS A 94 16.00 7.33 2.30
CA LYS A 94 17.20 6.81 2.97
C LYS A 94 16.83 5.80 4.05
N SER A 95 15.80 6.09 4.83
CA SER A 95 15.33 5.20 5.90
C SER A 95 14.73 3.89 5.38
N LEU A 96 13.95 3.94 4.31
CA LEU A 96 13.34 2.75 3.69
C LEU A 96 14.38 1.85 2.98
N ARG A 97 15.50 2.41 2.56
CA ARG A 97 16.63 1.66 1.98
C ARG A 97 17.64 1.15 3.00
N ASP A 98 17.54 1.58 4.25
CA ASP A 98 18.50 1.20 5.27
C ASP A 98 18.29 -0.26 5.71
N ASN A 99 19.19 -1.15 5.28
CA ASN A 99 19.14 -2.57 5.61
C ASN A 99 19.50 -2.89 7.08
N ARG A 100 19.90 -1.89 7.87
CA ARG A 100 20.27 -2.08 9.29
C ARG A 100 19.09 -1.98 10.24
N ARG A 101 17.91 -1.67 9.73
CA ARG A 101 16.68 -1.60 10.51
C ARG A 101 15.49 -2.04 9.70
N LEU A 102 14.52 -2.64 10.38
CA LEU A 102 13.26 -3.03 9.78
C LEU A 102 12.40 -1.79 9.50
N SER A 103 11.66 -1.81 8.39
CA SER A 103 10.63 -0.80 8.10
C SER A 103 9.23 -1.39 8.29
N LEU A 104 8.28 -0.57 8.75
CA LEU A 104 6.87 -0.94 8.89
C LEU A 104 5.99 0.07 8.16
N ILE A 105 5.22 -0.40 7.20
CA ILE A 105 4.11 0.31 6.58
C ILE A 105 2.84 -0.26 7.21
N ALA A 106 2.12 0.51 8.02
CA ALA A 106 0.94 -0.02 8.70
C ALA A 106 -0.11 1.05 9.03
N GLY A 107 -1.35 0.58 9.20
CA GLY A 107 -2.51 1.39 9.55
C GLY A 107 -3.81 0.63 9.24
N PRO A 108 -4.96 1.28 9.31
CA PRO A 108 -6.23 0.65 8.96
C PRO A 108 -6.32 0.36 7.46
N CYS A 109 -7.15 -0.60 7.10
CA CYS A 109 -7.37 -0.96 5.70
C CYS A 109 -7.87 0.24 4.89
N VAL A 110 -8.85 0.96 5.42
CA VAL A 110 -9.49 2.13 4.83
C VAL A 110 -9.63 3.23 5.89
N ILE A 111 -9.69 4.47 5.47
CA ILE A 111 -10.04 5.59 6.35
C ILE A 111 -11.50 5.49 6.72
N GLU A 112 -11.80 5.20 7.99
CA GLU A 112 -13.15 5.18 8.53
C GLU A 112 -13.52 6.54 9.14
N ASN A 113 -12.61 7.08 9.95
CA ASN A 113 -12.73 8.42 10.53
C ASN A 113 -11.35 8.93 11.02
N GLU A 114 -11.28 10.21 11.34
CA GLU A 114 -10.04 10.87 11.79
C GLU A 114 -9.53 10.33 13.13
N GLY A 115 -10.43 10.08 14.06
CA GLY A 115 -10.09 9.60 15.42
C GLY A 115 -9.33 8.28 15.36
N LEU A 116 -9.88 7.30 14.63
CA LEU A 116 -9.26 6.00 14.40
C LEU A 116 -7.87 6.13 13.77
N CYS A 117 -7.74 6.94 12.71
CA CYS A 117 -6.45 7.12 12.03
C CYS A 117 -5.40 7.70 12.97
N LEU A 118 -5.75 8.67 13.80
CA LEU A 118 -4.85 9.28 14.77
C LEU A 118 -4.47 8.33 15.91
N GLU A 119 -5.40 7.56 16.43
CA GLU A 119 -5.18 6.54 17.45
C GLU A 119 -4.17 5.49 16.97
N VAL A 120 -4.45 4.86 15.83
CA VAL A 120 -3.59 3.84 15.23
C VAL A 120 -2.21 4.41 14.91
N ALA A 121 -2.15 5.60 14.30
CA ALA A 121 -0.88 6.22 13.93
C ALA A 121 -0.01 6.56 15.16
N ARG A 122 -0.60 7.06 16.25
CA ARG A 122 0.12 7.37 17.49
C ARG A 122 0.62 6.11 18.20
N SER A 123 -0.23 5.10 18.29
CA SER A 123 0.12 3.80 18.89
C SER A 123 1.30 3.16 18.17
N LEU A 124 1.21 3.04 16.85
CA LEU A 124 2.26 2.43 16.01
C LEU A 124 3.55 3.29 16.03
N LYS A 125 3.45 4.62 15.99
CA LYS A 125 4.62 5.48 16.12
C LYS A 125 5.36 5.24 17.43
N GLY A 126 4.64 5.19 18.55
CA GLY A 126 5.22 4.92 19.86
C GLY A 126 5.89 3.56 19.94
N LEU A 127 5.25 2.53 19.38
CA LEU A 127 5.80 1.18 19.30
C LEU A 127 7.09 1.14 18.45
N CYS A 128 7.03 1.66 17.23
CA CYS A 128 8.16 1.65 16.30
C CYS A 128 9.35 2.45 16.83
N SER A 129 9.10 3.59 17.48
CA SER A 129 10.18 4.39 18.11
C SER A 129 10.91 3.61 19.20
N ARG A 130 10.21 2.82 20.02
CA ARG A 130 10.83 1.97 21.05
C ARG A 130 11.62 0.79 20.48
N LEU A 131 11.23 0.29 19.31
CA LEU A 131 11.84 -0.87 18.65
C LEU A 131 12.86 -0.51 17.56
N GLY A 132 13.18 0.78 17.37
CA GLY A 132 14.10 1.22 16.33
C GLY A 132 13.60 1.01 14.88
N ILE A 133 12.30 0.81 14.68
CA ILE A 133 11.67 0.55 13.38
C ILE A 133 11.34 1.86 12.67
N PHE A 134 11.58 1.93 11.37
CA PHE A 134 11.11 3.05 10.57
C PHE A 134 9.63 2.85 10.21
N PHE A 135 8.79 3.82 10.58
CA PHE A 135 7.33 3.70 10.43
C PHE A 135 6.79 4.64 9.36
N VAL A 136 5.91 4.10 8.49
CA VAL A 136 5.07 4.82 7.53
C VAL A 136 3.61 4.48 7.83
N PHE A 137 2.78 5.48 8.10
CA PHE A 137 1.34 5.27 8.28
C PHE A 137 0.66 5.05 6.94
N LYS A 138 -0.21 4.05 6.87
CA LYS A 138 -0.98 3.69 5.67
C LYS A 138 -2.48 3.71 5.94
N ALA A 139 -3.25 4.33 5.06
CA ALA A 139 -4.68 4.11 4.94
C ALA A 139 -5.15 4.41 3.52
N SER A 140 -6.15 3.67 3.02
CA SER A 140 -6.78 3.94 1.71
C SER A 140 -7.93 4.92 1.87
N TYR A 141 -8.04 5.89 0.97
CA TYR A 141 -9.19 6.79 0.92
C TYR A 141 -10.37 6.20 0.12
N ASP A 142 -10.08 5.25 -0.75
CA ASP A 142 -11.08 4.50 -1.52
C ASP A 142 -10.65 3.03 -1.68
N LYS A 143 -11.61 2.14 -1.63
CA LYS A 143 -11.49 0.72 -1.98
C LYS A 143 -12.19 0.47 -3.31
N ALA A 144 -11.55 0.89 -4.41
CA ALA A 144 -12.12 0.88 -5.76
C ALA A 144 -12.45 -0.53 -6.30
N ASN A 145 -11.84 -1.59 -5.74
CA ASN A 145 -11.94 -2.96 -6.21
C ASN A 145 -12.82 -3.89 -5.33
N ARG A 146 -13.84 -3.35 -4.69
CA ARG A 146 -14.76 -4.14 -3.85
C ARG A 146 -15.52 -5.19 -4.66
N THR A 147 -15.77 -6.35 -4.04
CA THR A 147 -16.57 -7.43 -4.62
C THR A 147 -18.05 -7.02 -4.76
N SER A 148 -18.62 -6.29 -3.77
CA SER A 148 -19.97 -5.76 -3.81
C SER A 148 -19.96 -4.25 -3.99
N ALA A 149 -20.85 -3.72 -4.85
CA ALA A 149 -21.04 -2.29 -5.05
C ALA A 149 -21.56 -1.56 -3.79
N GLU A 150 -22.23 -2.28 -2.87
CA GLU A 150 -22.78 -1.74 -1.63
C GLU A 150 -21.73 -1.69 -0.49
N SER A 151 -20.53 -2.27 -0.69
CA SER A 151 -19.49 -2.27 0.33
C SER A 151 -18.97 -0.86 0.61
N PHE A 152 -18.62 -0.59 1.87
CA PHE A 152 -17.99 0.67 2.25
C PHE A 152 -16.69 0.88 1.48
N ARG A 153 -16.58 1.99 0.78
CA ARG A 153 -15.43 2.30 -0.06
C ARG A 153 -14.43 3.25 0.62
N GLY A 154 -14.86 4.05 1.55
CA GLY A 154 -14.04 5.09 2.17
C GLY A 154 -14.64 6.49 1.98
N PRO A 155 -13.98 7.55 2.50
CA PRO A 155 -14.48 8.93 2.44
C PRO A 155 -14.29 9.58 1.05
N GLY A 156 -13.63 8.92 0.11
CA GLY A 156 -13.23 9.49 -1.17
C GLY A 156 -11.92 10.28 -1.07
N ILE A 157 -11.40 10.69 -2.24
CA ILE A 157 -10.03 11.23 -2.35
C ILE A 157 -9.87 12.56 -1.62
N GLU A 158 -10.81 13.49 -1.75
CA GLU A 158 -10.72 14.85 -1.20
C GLU A 158 -10.59 14.82 0.33
N GLU A 159 -11.57 14.22 0.99
CA GLU A 159 -11.59 14.09 2.44
C GLU A 159 -10.47 13.16 2.93
N GLY A 160 -10.19 12.06 2.21
CA GLY A 160 -9.14 11.13 2.57
C GLY A 160 -7.74 11.76 2.56
N LEU A 161 -7.41 12.56 1.54
CA LEU A 161 -6.14 13.28 1.49
C LEU A 161 -6.04 14.34 2.59
N ARG A 162 -7.14 15.06 2.90
CA ARG A 162 -7.20 15.99 4.03
C ARG A 162 -6.88 15.29 5.36
N LEU A 163 -7.47 14.12 5.59
CA LEU A 163 -7.24 13.32 6.79
C LEU A 163 -5.80 12.80 6.88
N LEU A 164 -5.24 12.32 5.79
CA LEU A 164 -3.83 11.88 5.71
C LEU A 164 -2.86 13.03 5.99
N ALA A 165 -3.09 14.22 5.42
CA ALA A 165 -2.33 15.41 5.74
C ALA A 165 -2.42 15.76 7.23
N GLY A 166 -3.60 15.60 7.84
CA GLY A 166 -3.83 15.74 9.27
C GLY A 166 -3.00 14.78 10.12
N VAL A 167 -2.97 13.50 9.77
CA VAL A 167 -2.13 12.49 10.44
C VAL A 167 -0.65 12.85 10.29
N ARG A 168 -0.19 13.16 9.07
CA ARG A 168 1.19 13.55 8.79
C ARG A 168 1.64 14.73 9.66
N LYS A 169 0.83 15.78 9.74
CA LYS A 169 1.13 17.00 10.51
C LYS A 169 1.08 16.77 12.02
N ARG A 170 0.01 16.13 12.54
CA ARG A 170 -0.24 15.99 13.99
C ARG A 170 0.56 14.88 14.65
N VAL A 171 0.74 13.76 13.93
CA VAL A 171 1.53 12.63 14.44
C VAL A 171 3.00 12.78 14.08
N GLY A 172 3.32 13.42 12.95
CA GLY A 172 4.70 13.61 12.47
C GLY A 172 5.32 12.28 12.02
N VAL A 173 4.59 11.58 11.14
CA VAL A 173 5.03 10.34 10.47
C VAL A 173 4.82 10.48 8.97
N PRO A 174 5.62 9.84 8.13
CA PRO A 174 5.32 9.71 6.70
C PRO A 174 3.99 8.99 6.49
N VAL A 175 3.28 9.34 5.41
CA VAL A 175 2.00 8.74 5.07
C VAL A 175 2.00 8.12 3.68
N LEU A 176 1.24 7.03 3.52
CA LEU A 176 1.06 6.28 2.29
C LEU A 176 -0.43 6.10 2.00
N THR A 177 -0.82 6.24 0.74
CA THR A 177 -2.12 5.78 0.23
C THR A 177 -1.98 5.15 -1.14
N ASP A 178 -2.96 4.35 -1.53
CA ASP A 178 -3.06 3.75 -2.86
C ASP A 178 -3.88 4.66 -3.80
N VAL A 179 -3.56 4.57 -5.11
CA VAL A 179 -4.18 5.35 -6.18
C VAL A 179 -4.65 4.43 -7.31
N HIS A 180 -5.73 4.81 -8.01
CA HIS A 180 -6.39 3.94 -8.98
C HIS A 180 -6.41 4.53 -10.40
N THR A 181 -6.21 5.85 -10.52
CA THR A 181 -6.15 6.59 -11.78
C THR A 181 -4.94 7.52 -11.82
N GLU A 182 -4.56 7.97 -13.01
CA GLU A 182 -3.47 8.92 -13.22
C GLU A 182 -3.73 10.26 -12.50
N TRP A 183 -4.98 10.71 -12.54
CA TRP A 183 -5.42 11.92 -11.85
C TRP A 183 -5.26 11.78 -10.32
N GLU A 184 -5.69 10.67 -9.74
CA GLU A 184 -5.51 10.39 -8.32
C GLU A 184 -4.03 10.33 -7.92
N ALA A 185 -3.18 9.76 -8.78
CA ALA A 185 -1.74 9.72 -8.52
C ALA A 185 -1.16 11.13 -8.40
N LYS A 186 -1.56 12.06 -9.29
CA LYS A 186 -1.15 13.47 -9.24
C LYS A 186 -1.64 14.13 -7.95
N ALA A 187 -2.94 14.01 -7.63
CA ALA A 187 -3.53 14.63 -6.43
C ALA A 187 -2.91 14.07 -5.13
N ALA A 188 -2.76 12.75 -5.02
CA ALA A 188 -2.15 12.12 -3.85
C ALA A 188 -0.68 12.53 -3.68
N GLY A 189 0.06 12.69 -4.79
CA GLY A 189 1.45 13.10 -4.79
C GLY A 189 1.72 14.46 -4.14
N GLU A 190 0.75 15.35 -4.10
CA GLU A 190 0.88 16.63 -3.40
C GLU A 190 0.82 16.50 -1.87
N VAL A 191 0.23 15.41 -1.36
CA VAL A 191 -0.07 15.25 0.06
C VAL A 191 0.76 14.17 0.73
N VAL A 192 0.90 13.00 0.08
CA VAL A 192 1.52 11.84 0.71
C VAL A 192 3.03 11.75 0.40
N ASP A 193 3.73 10.98 1.20
CA ASP A 193 5.18 10.74 1.04
C ASP A 193 5.45 9.50 0.17
N VAL A 194 4.50 8.56 0.15
CA VAL A 194 4.57 7.33 -0.64
C VAL A 194 3.26 7.12 -1.39
N VAL A 195 3.32 7.00 -2.70
CA VAL A 195 2.18 6.65 -3.57
C VAL A 195 2.22 5.15 -3.83
N GLN A 196 1.11 4.43 -3.60
CA GLN A 196 1.04 2.99 -3.81
C GLN A 196 0.22 2.64 -5.05
N ILE A 197 0.79 1.78 -5.90
CA ILE A 197 0.07 1.11 -6.97
C ILE A 197 -0.49 -0.22 -6.43
N PRO A 198 -1.82 -0.41 -6.41
CA PRO A 198 -2.46 -1.64 -5.98
C PRO A 198 -2.04 -2.86 -6.82
N ALA A 199 -2.13 -4.05 -6.23
CA ALA A 199 -1.71 -5.29 -6.86
C ALA A 199 -2.45 -5.55 -8.19
N PHE A 200 -3.75 -5.29 -8.27
CA PHE A 200 -4.52 -5.50 -9.52
C PHE A 200 -4.11 -4.54 -10.63
N LEU A 201 -3.58 -3.37 -10.31
CA LEU A 201 -3.19 -2.32 -11.27
C LEU A 201 -1.68 -2.28 -11.54
N CYS A 202 -0.92 -3.24 -11.03
CA CYS A 202 0.55 -3.26 -11.12
C CYS A 202 1.11 -3.33 -12.56
N ARG A 203 0.30 -3.65 -13.56
CA ARG A 203 0.69 -3.66 -14.97
C ARG A 203 0.25 -2.43 -15.77
N GLN A 204 -0.56 -1.53 -15.18
CA GLN A 204 -1.07 -0.34 -15.86
C GLN A 204 0.05 0.69 -16.08
N THR A 205 0.52 0.80 -17.33
CA THR A 205 1.70 1.62 -17.67
C THR A 205 1.49 3.08 -17.35
N ASP A 206 0.33 3.64 -17.69
CA ASP A 206 0.06 5.06 -17.53
C ASP A 206 -0.07 5.43 -16.05
N LEU A 207 -0.73 4.60 -15.25
CA LEU A 207 -0.82 4.79 -13.80
C LEU A 207 0.56 4.74 -13.12
N ILE A 208 1.42 3.78 -13.49
CA ILE A 208 2.78 3.68 -12.98
C ILE A 208 3.58 4.94 -13.35
N THR A 209 3.45 5.37 -14.61
CA THR A 209 4.12 6.57 -15.11
C THR A 209 3.67 7.82 -14.37
N ALA A 210 2.35 7.98 -14.15
CA ALA A 210 1.79 9.11 -13.41
C ALA A 210 2.29 9.12 -11.96
N ALA A 211 2.28 7.97 -11.27
CA ALA A 211 2.78 7.86 -9.91
C ALA A 211 4.27 8.22 -9.82
N VAL A 212 5.10 7.75 -10.75
CA VAL A 212 6.55 8.07 -10.80
C VAL A 212 6.77 9.55 -11.04
N ARG A 213 5.99 10.18 -11.92
CA ARG A 213 6.09 11.62 -12.25
C ARG A 213 5.76 12.54 -11.08
N THR A 214 5.12 12.06 -10.02
CA THR A 214 4.95 12.83 -8.78
C THR A 214 6.27 13.13 -8.06
N GLY A 215 7.35 12.41 -8.39
CA GLY A 215 8.65 12.52 -7.71
C GLY A 215 8.68 11.86 -6.32
N LYS A 216 7.55 11.34 -5.85
CA LYS A 216 7.41 10.65 -4.57
C LYS A 216 8.00 9.23 -4.60
N ILE A 217 8.08 8.60 -3.44
CA ILE A 217 8.41 7.17 -3.37
C ILE A 217 7.19 6.41 -3.89
N VAL A 218 7.42 5.43 -4.78
CA VAL A 218 6.34 4.62 -5.34
C VAL A 218 6.45 3.19 -4.81
N ASN A 219 5.40 2.72 -4.14
CA ASN A 219 5.27 1.34 -3.71
C ASN A 219 4.50 0.52 -4.76
N LEU A 220 5.17 -0.41 -5.41
CA LEU A 220 4.60 -1.29 -6.44
C LEU A 220 4.21 -2.62 -5.80
N LYS A 221 2.92 -2.85 -5.57
CA LYS A 221 2.43 -4.16 -5.08
C LYS A 221 2.42 -5.18 -6.21
N LYS A 222 3.05 -6.33 -5.97
CA LYS A 222 3.03 -7.45 -6.93
C LYS A 222 1.60 -7.99 -7.08
N GLY A 223 1.13 -8.11 -8.32
CA GLY A 223 -0.14 -8.78 -8.61
C GLY A 223 -0.10 -10.25 -8.22
N GLN A 224 -1.24 -10.79 -7.77
CA GLN A 224 -1.38 -12.20 -7.43
C GLN A 224 -1.16 -13.12 -8.64
N PHE A 225 -1.31 -12.58 -9.84
CA PHE A 225 -1.14 -13.24 -11.13
C PHE A 225 0.28 -13.15 -11.70
N LEU A 226 1.19 -12.44 -11.01
CA LEU A 226 2.58 -12.29 -11.42
C LEU A 226 3.50 -13.24 -10.64
N SER A 227 4.48 -13.81 -11.35
CA SER A 227 5.65 -14.38 -10.69
C SER A 227 6.56 -13.27 -10.14
N PRO A 228 7.43 -13.58 -9.16
CA PRO A 228 8.39 -12.60 -8.65
C PRO A 228 9.33 -12.04 -9.73
N GLY A 229 9.70 -12.83 -10.72
CA GLY A 229 10.57 -12.42 -11.83
C GLY A 229 9.91 -11.40 -12.76
N GLU A 230 8.59 -11.51 -12.98
CA GLU A 230 7.84 -10.58 -13.83
C GLU A 230 7.73 -9.16 -13.24
N MET A 231 8.00 -8.99 -11.94
CA MET A 231 8.16 -7.67 -11.36
C MET A 231 9.29 -6.86 -12.01
N GLY A 232 10.25 -7.52 -12.66
CA GLY A 232 11.27 -6.85 -13.47
C GLY A 232 10.67 -5.99 -14.57
N GLN A 233 9.59 -6.43 -15.22
CA GLN A 233 8.90 -5.64 -16.26
C GLN A 233 8.14 -4.44 -15.66
N VAL A 234 7.57 -4.60 -14.48
CA VAL A 234 6.90 -3.51 -13.75
C VAL A 234 7.92 -2.44 -13.34
N VAL A 235 9.07 -2.88 -12.83
CA VAL A 235 10.20 -2.00 -12.47
C VAL A 235 10.74 -1.28 -13.70
N ALA A 236 10.93 -1.99 -14.83
CA ALA A 236 11.41 -1.39 -16.08
C ALA A 236 10.49 -0.27 -16.57
N LYS A 237 9.16 -0.44 -16.51
CA LYS A 237 8.20 0.62 -16.81
C LYS A 237 8.36 1.83 -15.89
N ALA A 238 8.48 1.61 -14.58
CA ALA A 238 8.70 2.69 -13.62
C ALA A 238 10.03 3.42 -13.89
N GLN A 239 11.10 2.68 -14.18
CA GLN A 239 12.42 3.26 -14.50
C GLN A 239 12.40 4.04 -15.81
N SER A 240 11.71 3.58 -16.84
CA SER A 240 11.57 4.31 -18.11
C SER A 240 10.85 5.66 -17.94
N ALA A 241 9.97 5.76 -16.94
CA ALA A 241 9.35 7.03 -16.54
C ALA A 241 10.22 7.91 -15.61
N GLY A 242 11.44 7.47 -15.29
CA GLY A 242 12.38 8.18 -14.39
C GLY A 242 12.32 7.74 -12.93
N GLY A 243 11.64 6.62 -12.59
CA GLY A 243 11.47 6.10 -11.23
C GLY A 243 12.78 5.63 -10.62
N LYS A 244 13.23 6.33 -9.57
CA LYS A 244 14.46 6.02 -8.81
C LYS A 244 14.18 5.61 -7.36
N LYS A 245 12.97 5.88 -6.86
CA LYS A 245 12.56 5.65 -5.48
C LYS A 245 11.39 4.66 -5.47
N LEU A 246 11.70 3.37 -5.66
CA LEU A 246 10.70 2.30 -5.77
C LEU A 246 10.78 1.35 -4.57
N LEU A 247 9.63 0.96 -4.03
CA LEU A 247 9.47 -0.17 -3.12
C LEU A 247 8.72 -1.28 -3.88
N LEU A 248 9.10 -2.52 -3.64
CA LEU A 248 8.45 -3.69 -4.24
C LEU A 248 7.74 -4.46 -3.13
N THR A 249 6.43 -4.66 -3.22
CA THR A 249 5.69 -5.36 -2.18
C THR A 249 5.19 -6.71 -2.66
N GLU A 250 5.68 -7.78 -2.04
CA GLU A 250 5.17 -9.15 -2.17
C GLU A 250 3.88 -9.30 -1.35
N ARG A 251 2.85 -9.99 -1.89
CA ARG A 251 1.57 -10.19 -1.21
C ARG A 251 0.89 -11.52 -1.54
N GLY A 252 1.65 -12.51 -1.95
CA GLY A 252 1.16 -13.82 -2.35
C GLY A 252 0.77 -13.91 -3.83
N THR A 253 0.54 -15.13 -4.24
CA THR A 253 0.16 -15.53 -5.61
C THR A 253 -1.07 -16.41 -5.55
N THR A 254 -2.00 -16.26 -6.50
CA THR A 254 -3.19 -17.10 -6.61
C THR A 254 -2.78 -18.57 -6.77
N PHE A 255 -3.37 -19.44 -5.96
CA PHE A 255 -3.15 -20.86 -6.00
C PHE A 255 -4.49 -21.60 -5.92
N GLY A 256 -5.04 -21.93 -7.07
CA GLY A 256 -6.41 -22.43 -7.22
C GLY A 256 -7.45 -21.33 -7.00
N TYR A 257 -8.67 -21.72 -6.66
CA TYR A 257 -9.77 -20.79 -6.38
C TYR A 257 -9.73 -20.28 -4.94
N ASN A 258 -9.99 -19.00 -4.75
CA ASN A 258 -10.20 -18.36 -3.44
C ASN A 258 -9.03 -18.56 -2.44
N ASN A 259 -7.83 -18.82 -2.92
CA ASN A 259 -6.66 -19.07 -2.07
C ASN A 259 -5.41 -18.36 -2.60
N LEU A 260 -4.51 -18.02 -1.69
CA LEU A 260 -3.21 -17.44 -1.97
C LEU A 260 -2.11 -18.26 -1.29
N VAL A 261 -0.95 -18.33 -1.93
CA VAL A 261 0.27 -18.91 -1.36
C VAL A 261 1.40 -17.88 -1.46
N SER A 262 2.20 -17.79 -0.41
CA SER A 262 3.39 -16.93 -0.38
C SER A 262 4.65 -17.78 -0.56
N ASP A 263 5.34 -17.57 -1.66
CA ASP A 263 6.66 -18.16 -1.91
C ASP A 263 7.74 -17.23 -1.34
N MET A 264 8.38 -17.64 -0.25
CA MET A 264 9.41 -16.81 0.41
C MET A 264 10.65 -16.58 -0.46
N ARG A 265 10.89 -17.39 -1.49
CA ARG A 265 11.92 -17.14 -2.51
C ARG A 265 11.64 -15.86 -3.32
N ALA A 266 10.39 -15.41 -3.34
CA ALA A 266 10.01 -14.16 -4.00
C ALA A 266 10.82 -12.96 -3.46
N ILE A 267 11.13 -12.94 -2.17
CA ILE A 267 11.87 -11.86 -1.53
C ILE A 267 13.28 -11.72 -2.12
N PRO A 268 14.18 -12.71 -2.06
CA PRO A 268 15.50 -12.60 -2.66
C PRO A 268 15.46 -12.44 -4.19
N ILE A 269 14.46 -13.01 -4.89
CA ILE A 269 14.29 -12.82 -6.34
C ILE A 269 14.02 -11.35 -6.64
N MET A 270 13.05 -10.73 -5.96
CA MET A 270 12.70 -9.33 -6.18
C MET A 270 13.80 -8.37 -5.71
N LYS A 271 14.56 -8.70 -4.66
CA LYS A 271 15.71 -7.88 -4.21
C LYS A 271 16.79 -7.73 -5.28
N ARG A 272 16.96 -8.72 -6.18
CA ARG A 272 17.91 -8.63 -7.30
C ARG A 272 17.57 -7.51 -8.29
N LEU A 273 16.35 -6.97 -8.25
CA LEU A 273 15.94 -5.81 -9.04
C LEU A 273 16.52 -4.49 -8.50
N GLY A 274 17.24 -4.50 -7.36
CA GLY A 274 17.96 -3.36 -6.81
C GLY A 274 17.12 -2.41 -5.95
N PHE A 275 15.92 -2.81 -5.55
CA PHE A 275 15.00 -2.01 -4.72
C PHE A 275 14.64 -2.73 -3.42
N PRO A 276 14.29 -1.98 -2.35
CA PRO A 276 13.80 -2.59 -1.12
C PRO A 276 12.54 -3.42 -1.35
N VAL A 277 12.48 -4.59 -0.71
CA VAL A 277 11.32 -5.49 -0.78
C VAL A 277 10.56 -5.46 0.55
N ILE A 278 9.30 -5.15 0.46
CA ILE A 278 8.32 -5.16 1.55
C ILE A 278 7.47 -6.44 1.42
N PHE A 279 7.15 -7.06 2.54
CA PHE A 279 6.22 -8.19 2.55
C PHE A 279 4.89 -7.77 3.18
N ASP A 280 3.81 -7.94 2.45
CA ASP A 280 2.46 -7.69 2.92
C ASP A 280 1.92 -8.93 3.64
N ALA A 281 2.00 -8.91 4.95
CA ALA A 281 1.62 -10.06 5.77
C ALA A 281 0.10 -10.25 5.84
N THR A 282 -0.67 -9.15 5.81
CA THR A 282 -2.13 -9.22 5.99
C THR A 282 -2.87 -9.60 4.71
N HIS A 283 -2.44 -9.10 3.55
CA HIS A 283 -3.07 -9.50 2.30
C HIS A 283 -2.58 -10.86 1.77
N SER A 284 -1.47 -11.37 2.26
CA SER A 284 -0.96 -12.71 1.90
C SER A 284 -1.82 -13.86 2.46
N VAL A 285 -2.61 -13.59 3.50
CA VAL A 285 -3.52 -14.55 4.14
C VAL A 285 -4.99 -14.32 3.79
N GLN A 286 -5.25 -13.47 2.80
CA GLN A 286 -6.58 -13.20 2.29
C GLN A 286 -7.11 -14.41 1.52
N LEU A 287 -8.40 -14.69 1.67
CA LEU A 287 -9.15 -15.66 0.87
C LEU A 287 -10.07 -14.88 -0.08
N PRO A 288 -9.61 -14.56 -1.31
CA PRO A 288 -10.38 -13.73 -2.24
C PRO A 288 -11.73 -14.35 -2.55
N GLY A 289 -12.84 -13.62 -2.31
CA GLY A 289 -14.20 -14.13 -2.54
C GLY A 289 -14.64 -15.27 -1.58
N GLY A 290 -13.81 -15.69 -0.62
CA GLY A 290 -14.09 -16.81 0.28
C GLY A 290 -15.23 -16.57 1.29
N GLY A 291 -15.68 -15.32 1.44
CA GLY A 291 -16.82 -14.95 2.29
C GLY A 291 -18.09 -14.55 1.50
N GLY A 292 -18.25 -14.99 0.25
CA GLY A 292 -19.34 -14.58 -0.63
C GLY A 292 -19.18 -13.12 -1.07
N ASN A 293 -19.90 -12.20 -0.47
CA ASN A 293 -19.83 -10.76 -0.79
C ASN A 293 -18.60 -10.05 -0.20
N LYS A 294 -17.76 -10.75 0.55
CA LYS A 294 -16.55 -10.23 1.20
C LYS A 294 -15.39 -11.19 0.98
N SER A 295 -14.17 -10.67 1.00
CA SER A 295 -12.98 -11.52 1.13
C SER A 295 -12.93 -12.11 2.54
N GLY A 296 -12.69 -13.42 2.62
CA GLY A 296 -12.30 -14.08 3.86
C GLY A 296 -10.83 -13.85 4.18
N GLY A 297 -10.36 -14.37 5.30
CA GLY A 297 -8.96 -14.29 5.70
C GLY A 297 -8.62 -15.18 6.88
N GLN A 298 -7.33 -15.41 7.05
CA GLN A 298 -6.76 -16.27 8.07
C GLN A 298 -5.69 -15.48 8.85
N ARG A 299 -6.14 -14.44 9.62
CA ARG A 299 -5.25 -13.50 10.33
C ARG A 299 -4.21 -14.17 11.21
N GLU A 300 -4.53 -15.36 11.73
CA GLU A 300 -3.63 -16.15 12.58
C GLU A 300 -2.30 -16.52 11.90
N PHE A 301 -2.30 -16.62 10.57
CA PHE A 301 -1.08 -16.90 9.80
C PHE A 301 -0.29 -15.64 9.40
N ALA A 302 -0.86 -14.45 9.51
CA ALA A 302 -0.16 -13.22 9.16
C ALA A 302 1.15 -13.03 9.95
N PRO A 303 1.20 -13.23 11.29
CA PRO A 303 2.45 -13.18 12.04
C PRO A 303 3.45 -14.31 11.67
N VAL A 304 2.94 -15.46 11.23
CA VAL A 304 3.79 -16.58 10.80
C VAL A 304 4.53 -16.21 9.52
N LEU A 305 3.76 -15.78 8.49
CA LEU A 305 4.33 -15.38 7.20
C LEU A 305 5.24 -14.15 7.33
N ALA A 306 4.90 -13.21 8.22
CA ALA A 306 5.75 -12.07 8.52
C ALA A 306 7.14 -12.50 9.03
N ARG A 307 7.20 -13.46 9.95
CA ARG A 307 8.48 -14.02 10.45
C ARG A 307 9.27 -14.70 9.33
N CYS A 308 8.62 -15.51 8.50
CA CYS A 308 9.26 -16.15 7.35
C CYS A 308 9.83 -15.10 6.37
N ALA A 309 9.09 -14.03 6.11
CA ALA A 309 9.51 -12.97 5.21
C ALA A 309 10.73 -12.19 5.75
N VAL A 310 10.75 -11.88 7.05
CA VAL A 310 11.93 -11.26 7.69
C VAL A 310 13.12 -12.19 7.58
N ALA A 311 12.96 -13.48 7.89
CA ALA A 311 14.01 -14.49 7.76
C ALA A 311 14.50 -14.65 6.32
N ALA A 312 13.64 -14.45 5.32
CA ALA A 312 14.00 -14.42 3.90
C ALA A 312 14.68 -13.11 3.46
N GLY A 313 14.86 -12.16 4.37
CA GLY A 313 15.57 -10.90 4.16
C GLY A 313 14.72 -9.76 3.61
N ALA A 314 13.42 -9.71 3.90
CA ALA A 314 12.58 -8.55 3.59
C ALA A 314 13.11 -7.29 4.29
N ASN A 315 13.08 -6.14 3.61
CA ASN A 315 13.50 -4.85 4.15
C ASN A 315 12.46 -4.26 5.11
N GLY A 316 11.22 -4.70 4.99
CA GLY A 316 10.12 -4.23 5.82
C GLY A 316 8.85 -5.03 5.62
N LEU A 317 7.85 -4.67 6.39
CA LEU A 317 6.54 -5.30 6.37
C LEU A 317 5.45 -4.28 6.07
N PHE A 318 4.40 -4.78 5.43
CA PHE A 318 3.13 -4.09 5.29
C PHE A 318 2.10 -4.86 6.11
N ILE A 319 1.47 -4.18 7.09
CA ILE A 319 0.52 -4.80 8.01
C ILE A 319 -0.68 -3.88 8.18
N GLU A 320 -1.87 -4.39 7.86
CA GLU A 320 -3.10 -3.70 8.23
C GLU A 320 -3.50 -4.08 9.67
N THR A 321 -3.90 -3.09 10.44
CA THR A 321 -4.26 -3.25 11.86
C THR A 321 -5.41 -2.32 12.23
N HIS A 322 -6.23 -2.76 13.16
CA HIS A 322 -7.37 -2.02 13.68
C HIS A 322 -7.53 -2.28 15.18
N PRO A 323 -8.00 -1.35 16.01
CA PRO A 323 -8.30 -1.62 17.42
C PRO A 323 -9.23 -2.82 17.60
N GLU A 324 -10.29 -2.89 16.81
CA GLU A 324 -11.31 -3.93 16.80
C GLU A 324 -11.53 -4.45 15.37
N PRO A 325 -10.68 -5.39 14.83
CA PRO A 325 -10.75 -5.81 13.43
C PRO A 325 -12.12 -6.37 13.00
N ASP A 326 -12.85 -7.00 13.91
CA ASP A 326 -14.14 -7.62 13.59
C ASP A 326 -15.26 -6.57 13.37
N ARG A 327 -15.04 -5.32 13.79
CA ARG A 327 -15.92 -4.17 13.55
C ARG A 327 -15.45 -3.28 12.40
N ALA A 328 -14.29 -3.58 11.83
CA ALA A 328 -13.74 -2.79 10.74
C ALA A 328 -14.62 -2.85 9.48
N LEU A 329 -14.74 -1.71 8.80
CA LEU A 329 -15.56 -1.57 7.58
C LEU A 329 -14.93 -2.25 6.35
N SER A 330 -13.67 -2.69 6.45
CA SER A 330 -12.93 -3.33 5.37
C SER A 330 -11.92 -4.33 5.90
N ASP A 331 -11.79 -5.50 5.24
CA ASP A 331 -10.77 -6.55 5.41
C ASP A 331 -10.50 -7.01 6.87
N GLY A 332 -11.50 -6.86 7.74
CA GLY A 332 -11.42 -7.26 9.15
C GLY A 332 -10.81 -8.65 9.39
N PRO A 333 -11.22 -9.71 8.66
CA PRO A 333 -10.68 -11.06 8.82
C PRO A 333 -9.16 -11.20 8.62
N ASN A 334 -8.50 -10.23 7.98
CA ASN A 334 -7.06 -10.27 7.72
C ASN A 334 -6.24 -9.40 8.67
N MET A 335 -6.87 -8.38 9.26
CA MET A 335 -6.17 -7.39 10.08
C MET A 335 -5.71 -7.97 11.41
N ILE A 336 -4.49 -7.61 11.81
CA ILE A 336 -3.97 -7.92 13.14
C ILE A 336 -4.57 -6.91 14.14
N PRO A 337 -5.12 -7.36 15.30
CA PRO A 337 -5.55 -6.46 16.35
C PRO A 337 -4.42 -5.52 16.78
N LEU A 338 -4.72 -4.22 16.94
CA LEU A 338 -3.72 -3.22 17.34
C LEU A 338 -3.03 -3.59 18.65
N ALA A 339 -3.76 -4.21 19.58
CA ALA A 339 -3.25 -4.68 20.86
C ALA A 339 -2.19 -5.80 20.72
N GLU A 340 -2.20 -6.56 19.64
CA GLU A 340 -1.24 -7.66 19.38
C GLU A 340 0.03 -7.17 18.66
N MET A 341 0.00 -6.00 18.03
CA MET A 341 1.13 -5.45 17.29
C MET A 341 2.44 -5.40 18.10
N PRO A 342 2.44 -5.06 19.42
CA PRO A 342 3.68 -5.06 20.20
C PRO A 342 4.36 -6.44 20.27
N ALA A 343 3.61 -7.53 20.45
CA ALA A 343 4.15 -8.88 20.52
C ALA A 343 4.68 -9.33 19.14
N VAL A 344 3.90 -9.07 18.09
CA VAL A 344 4.28 -9.38 16.71
C VAL A 344 5.58 -8.66 16.37
N MET A 345 5.64 -7.33 16.52
CA MET A 345 6.81 -6.54 16.11
C MET A 345 8.06 -6.88 16.92
N LYS A 346 7.95 -7.17 18.22
CA LYS A 346 9.09 -7.64 19.03
C LYS A 346 9.67 -8.94 18.49
N SER A 347 8.81 -9.88 18.08
CA SER A 347 9.27 -11.15 17.50
C SER A 347 10.01 -10.97 16.18
N LEU A 348 9.55 -10.02 15.35
CA LEU A 348 10.13 -9.73 14.04
C LEU A 348 11.49 -9.03 14.16
N VAL A 349 11.62 -8.09 15.11
CA VAL A 349 12.90 -7.42 15.38
C VAL A 349 13.95 -8.42 15.84
N LYS A 350 13.60 -9.36 16.74
CA LYS A 350 14.53 -10.43 17.19
C LYS A 350 15.06 -11.27 16.03
N ILE A 351 14.20 -11.60 15.06
CA ILE A 351 14.65 -12.36 13.87
C ILE A 351 15.54 -11.46 13.01
N PHE A 352 15.14 -10.21 12.80
CA PHE A 352 15.90 -9.28 11.98
C PHE A 352 17.31 -9.00 12.54
N GLU A 353 17.45 -8.89 13.86
CA GLU A 353 18.72 -8.68 14.55
C GLU A 353 19.63 -9.94 14.56
N ALA A 354 19.07 -11.11 14.28
CA ALA A 354 19.80 -12.37 14.21
C ALA A 354 20.34 -12.69 12.80
N LEU A 355 20.01 -11.87 11.78
CA LEU A 355 20.45 -12.03 10.39
C LEU A 355 21.67 -11.17 10.07
#